data_8c6b5c7018781b74c336e519b3b015c6
#
_entry.id   8c6b5c7018781b74c336e519b3b015c6
#
_cell.length_a   1.000
_cell.length_b   1.000
_cell.length_c   1.000
_cell.angle_alpha   90.00
_cell.angle_beta   90.00
_cell.angle_gamma   90.00
#
_symmetry.space_group_name_H-M   'P 1'
#
loop_
_entity.id
_entity.type
_entity.pdbx_description
1 polymer ?
#
loop_
_entity_poly.entity_id
_entity_poly.type
_entity_poly.pdbx_seq_one_letter_code
_entity_poly.pdbx_strand_id
1 'polypeptide(L)'
;VRRSGKLYDRQNHTYEWTYSPIECDVIWEFDFIDLPEPVQNYIKARAATIVSGRIVGDDDQYKRLQQQEVQQRALAMEYETSQGQFTMFGHPQDAQNFYQSYQPFHALQR
;
A
#
# COMPACT_ATOMS: atom_id res chain seq x y z
N VAL A 1 1.85 -18.85 0.37
CA VAL A 1 2.98 -18.31 -0.42
C VAL A 1 2.97 -18.95 -1.79
N ARG A 2 3.18 -18.17 -2.86
CA ARG A 2 3.33 -18.71 -4.22
C ARG A 2 4.75 -19.21 -4.43
N ARG A 3 4.91 -20.46 -4.83
CA ARG A 3 6.20 -21.09 -5.13
C ARG A 3 6.08 -21.91 -6.40
N SER A 4 6.92 -21.67 -7.39
CA SER A 4 6.88 -22.35 -8.69
C SER A 4 5.49 -22.33 -9.37
N GLY A 5 4.77 -21.20 -9.27
CA GLY A 5 3.43 -21.05 -9.86
C GLY A 5 2.29 -21.71 -9.09
N LYS A 6 2.57 -22.41 -8.01
CA LYS A 6 1.58 -23.09 -7.16
C LYS A 6 1.48 -22.44 -5.78
N LEU A 7 0.32 -22.53 -5.14
CA LEU A 7 0.16 -22.15 -3.74
C LEU A 7 0.83 -23.19 -2.84
N TYR A 8 1.69 -22.72 -1.94
CA TYR A 8 2.43 -23.56 -1.00
C TYR A 8 1.93 -23.30 0.43
N ASP A 9 1.51 -24.37 1.11
CA ASP A 9 1.17 -24.31 2.52
C ASP A 9 2.45 -24.33 3.37
N ARG A 10 2.67 -23.26 4.13
CA ARG A 10 3.84 -23.15 5.02
C ARG A 10 3.72 -23.96 6.30
N GLN A 11 2.49 -24.24 6.74
CA GLN A 11 2.27 -24.96 7.99
C GLN A 11 2.49 -26.46 7.81
N ASN A 12 1.92 -27.04 6.74
CA ASN A 12 1.99 -28.46 6.47
C ASN A 12 3.10 -28.85 5.48
N HIS A 13 3.87 -27.86 4.98
CA HIS A 13 4.94 -28.05 3.99
C HIS A 13 4.51 -28.84 2.74
N THR A 14 3.29 -28.61 2.27
CA THR A 14 2.70 -29.33 1.13
C THR A 14 2.13 -28.37 0.10
N TYR A 15 1.91 -28.87 -1.12
CA TYR A 15 1.16 -28.21 -2.18
C TYR A 15 -0.28 -28.71 -2.27
N GLU A 16 -0.66 -29.68 -1.47
CA GLU A 16 -2.01 -30.24 -1.40
C GLU A 16 -2.80 -29.49 -0.32
N TRP A 17 -3.99 -29.01 -0.70
CA TRP A 17 -4.87 -28.24 0.16
C TRP A 17 -6.11 -29.05 0.49
N THR A 18 -6.37 -29.22 1.78
CA THR A 18 -7.56 -29.95 2.29
C THR A 18 -8.74 -29.04 2.51
N TYR A 19 -8.53 -27.70 2.40
CA TYR A 19 -9.56 -26.70 2.66
C TYR A 19 -10.07 -26.09 1.37
N SER A 20 -11.39 -25.90 1.30
CA SER A 20 -12.06 -25.18 0.24
C SER A 20 -13.27 -24.45 0.83
N PRO A 21 -13.43 -23.14 0.66
CA PRO A 21 -12.60 -22.20 -0.12
C PRO A 21 -11.29 -21.81 0.60
N ILE A 22 -10.29 -21.39 -0.17
CA ILE A 22 -9.03 -20.85 0.34
C ILE A 22 -9.12 -19.33 0.26
N GLU A 23 -9.05 -18.65 1.41
CA GLU A 23 -8.94 -17.19 1.46
C GLU A 23 -7.47 -16.79 1.40
N CYS A 24 -7.14 -15.83 0.54
CA CYS A 24 -5.77 -15.40 0.33
C CYS A 24 -5.69 -13.87 0.24
N ASP A 25 -4.79 -13.29 1.00
CA ASP A 25 -4.35 -11.91 0.78
C ASP A 25 -3.32 -11.90 -0.35
N VAL A 26 -3.65 -11.21 -1.43
CA VAL A 26 -2.83 -11.17 -2.64
C VAL A 26 -2.22 -9.78 -2.81
N ILE A 27 -0.88 -9.74 -2.86
CA ILE A 27 -0.16 -8.53 -3.26
C ILE A 27 0.15 -8.66 -4.75
N TRP A 28 -0.43 -7.77 -5.54
CA TRP A 28 -0.21 -7.72 -6.97
C TRP A 28 1.04 -6.91 -7.30
N GLU A 29 1.83 -7.42 -8.24
CA GLU A 29 2.93 -6.69 -8.84
C GLU A 29 2.47 -6.19 -10.22
N PHE A 30 2.56 -4.89 -10.42
CA PHE A 30 2.21 -4.24 -11.68
C PHE A 30 3.47 -3.70 -12.35
N ASP A 31 3.45 -3.68 -13.67
CA ASP A 31 4.48 -2.99 -14.42
C ASP A 31 4.43 -1.48 -14.14
N PHE A 32 5.58 -0.81 -14.23
CA PHE A 32 5.69 0.61 -13.91
C PHE A 32 4.71 1.49 -14.72
N ILE A 33 4.43 1.10 -15.97
CA ILE A 33 3.55 1.83 -16.88
C ILE A 33 2.08 1.74 -16.42
N ASP A 34 1.70 0.65 -15.78
CA ASP A 34 0.33 0.40 -15.34
C ASP A 34 0.03 1.02 -13.96
N LEU A 35 1.04 1.60 -13.31
CA LEU A 35 0.85 2.26 -12.02
C LEU A 35 0.17 3.63 -12.20
N PRO A 36 -0.65 4.07 -11.21
CA PRO A 36 -1.18 5.43 -11.19
C PRO A 36 -0.07 6.49 -11.23
N GLU A 37 -0.35 7.60 -11.92
CA GLU A 37 0.63 8.67 -12.12
C GLU A 37 1.29 9.19 -10.82
N PRO A 38 0.56 9.43 -9.71
CA PRO A 38 1.18 9.88 -8.46
C PRO A 38 2.20 8.89 -7.91
N VAL A 39 1.93 7.58 -8.04
CA VAL A 39 2.85 6.50 -7.62
C VAL A 39 4.09 6.47 -8.52
N GLN A 40 3.90 6.57 -9.84
CA GLN A 40 5.03 6.66 -10.79
C GLN A 40 5.93 7.86 -10.48
N ASN A 41 5.34 9.03 -10.20
CA ASN A 41 6.10 10.26 -9.90
C ASN A 41 6.89 10.12 -8.59
N TYR A 42 6.29 9.49 -7.56
CA TYR A 42 7.02 9.18 -6.34
C TYR A 42 8.20 8.23 -6.59
N ILE A 43 8.02 7.17 -7.38
CA ILE A 43 9.09 6.22 -7.73
C ILE A 43 10.23 6.93 -8.47
N LYS A 44 9.90 7.80 -9.45
CA LYS A 44 10.90 8.61 -10.18
C LYS A 44 11.69 9.52 -9.25
N ALA A 45 11.00 10.26 -8.36
CA ALA A 45 11.62 11.15 -7.40
C ALA A 45 12.54 10.37 -6.45
N ARG A 46 12.08 9.26 -5.93
CA ARG A 46 12.88 8.38 -5.05
C ARG A 46 14.12 7.84 -5.74
N ALA A 47 14.00 7.38 -6.98
CA ALA A 47 15.13 6.91 -7.77
C ALA A 47 16.14 8.01 -8.02
N ALA A 48 15.69 9.22 -8.38
CA ALA A 48 16.56 10.39 -8.59
C ALA A 48 17.35 10.77 -7.32
N THR A 49 16.70 10.79 -6.15
CA THR A 49 17.35 11.03 -4.85
C THR A 49 18.44 10.00 -4.57
N ILE A 50 18.17 8.72 -4.78
CA ILE A 50 19.12 7.64 -4.54
C ILE A 50 20.33 7.76 -5.49
N VAL A 51 20.08 8.01 -6.77
CA VAL A 51 21.15 8.15 -7.79
C VAL A 51 22.01 9.38 -7.49
N SER A 52 21.40 10.52 -7.16
CA SER A 52 22.13 11.75 -6.81
C SER A 52 23.06 11.53 -5.61
N GLY A 53 22.57 10.89 -4.55
CA GLY A 53 23.40 10.60 -3.38
C GLY A 53 24.52 9.59 -3.59
N ARG A 54 24.36 8.66 -4.56
CA ARG A 54 25.37 7.61 -4.80
C ARG A 54 26.37 7.95 -5.89
N ILE A 55 25.97 8.72 -6.89
CA ILE A 55 26.78 8.93 -8.11
C ILE A 55 27.27 10.36 -8.21
N VAL A 56 26.40 11.35 -7.98
CA VAL A 56 26.71 12.77 -8.18
C VAL A 56 27.48 13.36 -7.01
N GLY A 57 27.06 13.05 -5.78
CA GLY A 57 27.71 13.53 -4.55
C GLY A 57 27.57 15.05 -4.30
N ASP A 58 26.60 15.70 -4.94
CA ASP A 58 26.28 17.12 -4.72
C ASP A 58 25.22 17.24 -3.62
N ASP A 59 25.60 17.79 -2.47
CA ASP A 59 24.73 17.92 -1.30
C ASP A 59 23.54 18.86 -1.53
N ASP A 60 23.71 19.91 -2.31
CA ASP A 60 22.62 20.88 -2.56
C ASP A 60 21.59 20.28 -3.52
N GLN A 61 22.04 19.58 -4.54
CA GLN A 61 21.16 18.85 -5.44
C GLN A 61 20.44 17.73 -4.69
N TYR A 62 21.13 16.99 -3.85
CA TYR A 62 20.53 15.93 -3.03
C TYR A 62 19.40 16.48 -2.13
N LYS A 63 19.61 17.59 -1.43
CA LYS A 63 18.59 18.21 -0.58
C LYS A 63 17.35 18.65 -1.37
N ARG A 64 17.54 19.22 -2.56
CA ARG A 64 16.41 19.62 -3.44
C ARG A 64 15.61 18.41 -3.89
N LEU A 65 16.27 17.34 -4.30
CA LEU A 65 15.62 16.10 -4.72
C LEU A 65 14.91 15.41 -3.54
N GLN A 66 15.50 15.46 -2.35
CA GLN A 66 14.86 14.95 -1.14
C GLN A 66 13.57 15.71 -0.79
N GLN A 67 13.56 17.04 -0.92
CA GLN A 67 12.34 17.82 -0.74
C GLN A 67 11.27 17.46 -1.77
N GLN A 68 11.66 17.30 -3.02
CA GLN A 68 10.75 16.87 -4.10
C GLN A 68 10.20 15.47 -3.83
N GLU A 69 11.03 14.53 -3.36
CA GLU A 69 10.61 13.19 -2.97
C GLU A 69 9.53 13.22 -1.88
N VAL A 70 9.71 14.04 -0.85
CA VAL A 70 8.73 14.20 0.24
C VAL A 70 7.39 14.71 -0.30
N GLN A 71 7.41 15.68 -1.21
CA GLN A 71 6.19 16.20 -1.85
C GLN A 71 5.50 15.11 -2.69
N GLN A 72 6.24 14.40 -3.53
CA GLN A 72 5.67 13.34 -4.37
C GLN A 72 5.14 12.18 -3.53
N ARG A 73 5.79 11.88 -2.42
CA ARG A 73 5.28 10.89 -1.45
C ARG A 73 3.95 11.32 -0.84
N ALA A 74 3.82 12.59 -0.45
CA ALA A 74 2.58 13.10 0.12
C ALA A 74 1.42 13.00 -0.90
N LEU A 75 1.66 13.37 -2.17
CA LEU A 75 0.66 13.25 -3.23
C LEU A 75 0.27 11.78 -3.52
N ALA A 76 1.23 10.85 -3.49
CA ALA A 76 0.95 9.43 -3.65
C ALA A 76 0.11 8.89 -2.49
N MET A 77 0.39 9.30 -1.26
CA MET A 77 -0.41 8.91 -0.09
C MET A 77 -1.81 9.53 -0.10
N GLU A 78 -1.94 10.77 -0.54
CA GLU A 78 -3.24 11.42 -0.72
C GLU A 78 -4.09 10.67 -1.75
N TYR A 79 -3.50 10.30 -2.87
CA TYR A 79 -4.16 9.47 -3.88
C TYR A 79 -4.62 8.13 -3.29
N GLU A 80 -3.76 7.41 -2.58
CA GLU A 80 -4.06 6.13 -1.95
C GLU A 80 -5.22 6.26 -0.95
N THR A 81 -5.17 7.27 -0.07
CA THR A 81 -6.23 7.52 0.91
C THR A 81 -7.55 7.92 0.26
N SER A 82 -7.51 8.67 -0.84
CA SER A 82 -8.72 9.02 -1.58
C SER A 82 -9.37 7.81 -2.26
N GLN A 83 -8.56 6.87 -2.76
CA GLN A 83 -9.06 5.61 -3.34
C GLN A 83 -9.68 4.70 -2.27
N GLY A 84 -9.12 4.67 -1.07
CA GLY A 84 -9.63 3.87 0.04
C GLY A 84 -10.93 4.37 0.64
N GLN A 85 -11.41 5.56 0.25
CA GLN A 85 -12.65 6.19 0.76
C GLN A 85 -12.72 6.18 2.30
N PHE A 86 -11.58 6.35 2.95
CA PHE A 86 -11.51 6.42 4.40
C PHE A 86 -12.29 7.64 4.90
N THR A 87 -13.27 7.41 5.75
CA THR A 87 -14.02 8.47 6.41
C THR A 87 -13.62 8.56 7.87
N MET A 88 -13.83 9.75 8.48
CA MET A 88 -13.62 9.95 9.92
C MET A 88 -14.49 9.02 10.77
N PHE A 89 -15.56 8.47 10.21
CA PHE A 89 -16.52 7.59 10.90
C PHE A 89 -16.28 6.10 10.63
N GLY A 90 -15.19 5.73 10.00
CA GLY A 90 -14.82 4.36 9.67
C GLY A 90 -15.04 4.00 8.21
N HIS A 91 -14.64 2.79 7.84
CA HIS A 91 -14.82 2.27 6.50
C HIS A 91 -16.30 2.13 6.15
N PRO A 92 -16.73 2.56 4.93
CA PRO A 92 -18.01 2.13 4.42
C PRO A 92 -17.95 0.63 4.15
N GLN A 93 -18.58 -0.13 5.03
CA GLN A 93 -19.16 -1.44 4.78
C GLN A 93 -18.33 -2.52 4.08
N ASP A 94 -17.29 -3.03 4.72
CA ASP A 94 -17.08 -4.46 4.68
C ASP A 94 -17.54 -5.05 6.01
N ALA A 95 -18.52 -5.96 5.97
CA ALA A 95 -19.18 -6.54 7.14
C ALA A 95 -18.23 -7.36 8.04
N GLN A 96 -16.95 -7.39 7.72
CA GLN A 96 -15.89 -8.09 8.47
C GLN A 96 -14.89 -7.16 9.17
N ASN A 97 -14.95 -5.86 8.97
CA ASN A 97 -14.11 -4.93 9.69
C ASN A 97 -14.69 -4.62 11.06
N PHE A 98 -14.17 -5.26 12.08
CA PHE A 98 -14.49 -5.10 13.50
C PHE A 98 -14.13 -3.72 14.09
N TYR A 99 -13.74 -2.76 13.31
CA TYR A 99 -13.64 -1.38 13.73
C TYR A 99 -15.05 -0.77 13.73
N GLN A 100 -15.83 -1.08 14.75
CA GLN A 100 -17.02 -0.33 15.03
C GLN A 100 -16.58 1.10 15.33
N SER A 101 -16.82 2.00 14.37
CA SER A 101 -16.72 3.42 14.64
C SER A 101 -17.57 3.71 15.88
N TYR A 102 -17.03 4.46 16.84
CA TYR A 102 -17.77 4.92 18.00
C TYR A 102 -19.08 5.56 17.52
N GLN A 103 -20.19 4.89 17.75
CA GLN A 103 -21.52 5.39 17.46
C GLN A 103 -22.12 5.85 18.80
N PRO A 104 -22.10 7.16 19.09
CA PRO A 104 -22.62 7.69 20.35
C PRO A 104 -24.11 7.35 20.55
N PHE A 105 -24.81 7.09 19.47
CA PHE A 105 -26.21 6.66 19.46
C PHE A 105 -26.45 5.32 20.18
N HIS A 106 -25.53 4.37 20.09
CA HIS A 106 -25.68 3.09 20.80
C HIS A 106 -25.57 3.20 22.32
N ALA A 107 -24.93 4.26 22.83
CA ALA A 107 -24.87 4.52 24.27
C ALA A 107 -26.20 5.01 24.85
N LEU A 108 -27.11 5.48 24.00
CA LEU A 108 -28.45 6.00 24.41
C LEU A 108 -29.56 4.96 24.31
N GLN A 109 -29.29 3.79 23.72
CA GLN A 109 -30.25 2.69 23.70
C GLN A 109 -30.08 1.86 24.98
N ARG A 110 -30.91 2.17 25.97
CA ARG A 110 -31.12 1.33 27.15
C ARG A 110 -32.41 0.54 27.00
#